data_e2943ca4d846384cb745c0d630fd6aad
#
_entry.id   e2943ca4d846384cb745c0d630fd6aad
#
_cell.length_a   1.000
_cell.length_b   1.000
_cell.length_c   1.000
_cell.angle_alpha   90.00
_cell.angle_beta   90.00
_cell.angle_gamma   90.00
#
_symmetry.space_group_name_H-M   'P 1'
#
loop_
_entity.id
_entity.type
_entity.pdbx_description
1 polymer ?
#
loop_
_entity_poly.entity_id
_entity_poly.type
_entity_poly.pdbx_seq_one_letter_code
_entity_poly.pdbx_strand_id
1 'polypeptide(L)'
;HLYSGNADDVKEKIDKGLIDIGLLTEPVDIEKYEFIRLNHKEVWGIVAPIESPIAQKEYVTVEDLIDLPLLITSRSIVQNEIANWFKESYDHLNIIATYNLIYNAAIMVEHGIGYAISLEKLINPSSSSKVCFVPLSPRLETGTVVVWKKHQIFSPATSRFIEKLKDSLKA
;
A
#
# COMPACT_ATOMS: atom_id res chain seq x y z
N HIS A 1 21.27 -4.76 3.91
CA HIS A 1 20.79 -3.40 3.66
C HIS A 1 19.28 -3.44 3.40
N LEU A 2 18.53 -2.57 4.10
CA LEU A 2 17.10 -2.36 3.88
C LEU A 2 16.88 -1.03 3.16
N TYR A 3 16.07 -1.07 2.12
CA TYR A 3 15.62 0.11 1.38
C TYR A 3 14.10 0.16 1.40
N SER A 4 13.52 1.31 1.72
CA SER A 4 12.08 1.54 1.68
C SER A 4 11.76 2.59 0.61
N GLY A 5 10.78 2.28 -0.23
CA GLY A 5 10.31 3.13 -1.31
C GLY A 5 8.97 2.62 -1.83
N ASN A 6 8.37 3.32 -2.79
CA ASN A 6 7.24 2.78 -3.51
C ASN A 6 7.68 1.64 -4.46
N ALA A 7 6.75 0.88 -5.01
CA ALA A 7 7.08 -0.28 -5.82
C ALA A 7 7.87 0.07 -7.10
N ASP A 8 7.68 1.26 -7.66
CA ASP A 8 8.37 1.68 -8.87
C ASP A 8 9.84 2.02 -8.57
N ASP A 9 10.11 2.70 -7.45
CA ASP A 9 11.47 2.96 -6.94
C ASP A 9 12.22 1.65 -6.63
N VAL A 10 11.53 0.69 -6.01
CA VAL A 10 12.10 -0.63 -5.68
C VAL A 10 12.43 -1.41 -6.95
N LYS A 11 11.51 -1.45 -7.93
CA LYS A 11 11.74 -2.11 -9.23
C LYS A 11 12.94 -1.51 -9.97
N GLU A 12 13.04 -0.19 -10.00
CA GLU A 12 14.20 0.49 -10.62
C GLU A 12 15.52 0.05 -9.99
N LYS A 13 15.56 -0.10 -8.66
CA LYS A 13 16.77 -0.57 -7.97
C LYS A 13 17.09 -2.04 -8.24
N ILE A 14 16.07 -2.88 -8.36
CA ILE A 14 16.25 -4.29 -8.77
C ILE A 14 16.81 -4.35 -10.19
N ASP A 15 16.25 -3.57 -11.11
CA ASP A 15 16.70 -3.53 -12.51
C ASP A 15 18.16 -3.08 -12.64
N LYS A 16 18.59 -2.13 -11.80
CA LYS A 16 19.97 -1.65 -11.70
C LYS A 16 20.90 -2.58 -10.92
N GLY A 17 20.40 -3.67 -10.33
CA GLY A 17 21.19 -4.60 -9.51
C GLY A 17 21.67 -4.00 -8.17
N LEU A 18 21.01 -2.95 -7.68
CA LEU A 18 21.36 -2.29 -6.41
C LEU A 18 20.72 -2.97 -5.20
N ILE A 19 19.66 -3.73 -5.42
CA ILE A 19 19.03 -4.60 -4.43
C ILE A 19 18.70 -5.96 -5.06
N ASP A 20 18.76 -7.01 -4.28
CA ASP A 20 18.58 -8.39 -4.74
C ASP A 20 17.12 -8.79 -4.82
N ILE A 21 16.31 -8.37 -3.84
CA ILE A 21 14.93 -8.81 -3.64
C ILE A 21 14.08 -7.58 -3.27
N GLY A 22 12.87 -7.50 -3.82
CA GLY A 22 11.85 -6.51 -3.44
C GLY A 22 10.62 -7.17 -2.87
N LEU A 23 10.04 -6.57 -1.83
CA LEU A 23 8.70 -6.88 -1.35
C LEU A 23 7.78 -5.76 -1.85
N LEU A 24 6.81 -6.12 -2.70
CA LEU A 24 5.95 -5.15 -3.38
C LEU A 24 4.48 -5.45 -3.10
N THR A 25 3.71 -4.39 -2.94
CA THR A 25 2.24 -4.48 -2.83
C THR A 25 1.62 -4.40 -4.23
N GLU A 26 0.68 -5.29 -4.52
CA GLU A 26 -0.11 -5.26 -5.75
C GLU A 26 -1.12 -4.09 -5.73
N PRO A 27 -1.61 -3.57 -6.87
CA PRO A 27 -1.21 -3.97 -8.21
C PRO A 27 0.19 -3.48 -8.58
N VAL A 28 0.95 -4.34 -9.23
CA VAL A 28 2.30 -4.05 -9.71
C VAL A 28 2.61 -4.89 -10.95
N ASP A 29 3.19 -4.27 -11.97
CA ASP A 29 3.72 -4.99 -13.12
C ASP A 29 4.98 -5.77 -12.74
N ILE A 30 4.89 -7.10 -12.86
CA ILE A 30 5.95 -8.05 -12.49
C ILE A 30 6.40 -8.96 -13.65
N GLU A 31 6.04 -8.67 -14.89
CA GLU A 31 6.35 -9.53 -16.06
C GLU A 31 7.85 -9.81 -16.22
N LYS A 32 8.69 -8.84 -15.87
CA LYS A 32 10.15 -8.92 -15.99
C LYS A 32 10.83 -9.69 -14.86
N TYR A 33 10.08 -10.05 -13.82
CA TYR A 33 10.61 -10.59 -12.57
C TYR A 33 10.21 -12.06 -12.38
N GLU A 34 11.04 -12.79 -11.65
CA GLU A 34 10.60 -13.95 -10.91
C GLU A 34 9.91 -13.48 -9.65
N PHE A 35 8.91 -14.21 -9.16
CA PHE A 35 8.17 -13.78 -8.00
C PHE A 35 7.58 -14.93 -7.17
N ILE A 36 7.25 -14.60 -5.95
CA ILE A 36 6.44 -15.42 -5.03
C ILE A 36 5.32 -14.54 -4.48
N ARG A 37 4.06 -14.94 -4.64
CA ARG A 37 2.94 -14.30 -3.94
C ARG A 37 2.85 -14.81 -2.52
N LEU A 38 2.69 -13.87 -1.57
CA LEU A 38 2.46 -14.22 -0.18
C LEU A 38 1.00 -14.57 0.05
N ASN A 39 0.72 -15.50 0.98
CA ASN A 39 -0.65 -15.92 1.34
C ASN A 39 -1.39 -14.89 2.21
N HIS A 40 -0.87 -13.66 2.26
CA HIS A 40 -1.42 -12.58 3.07
C HIS A 40 -2.08 -11.54 2.18
N LYS A 41 -3.22 -11.01 2.63
CA LYS A 41 -3.92 -9.89 2.01
C LYS A 41 -3.82 -8.66 2.90
N GLU A 42 -3.61 -7.52 2.27
CA GLU A 42 -3.70 -6.22 2.88
C GLU A 42 -5.06 -5.59 2.58
N VAL A 43 -5.61 -4.87 3.54
CA VAL A 43 -6.94 -4.24 3.46
C VAL A 43 -6.78 -2.76 3.17
N TRP A 44 -7.54 -2.26 2.20
CA TRP A 44 -7.66 -0.83 1.92
C TRP A 44 -8.64 -0.17 2.89
N GLY A 45 -8.32 1.05 3.28
CA GLY A 45 -9.15 1.87 4.15
C GLY A 45 -8.73 3.33 4.14
N ILE A 46 -9.29 4.05 5.09
CA ILE A 46 -9.03 5.46 5.33
C ILE A 46 -8.21 5.63 6.61
N VAL A 47 -7.15 6.39 6.49
CA VAL A 47 -6.47 6.98 7.64
C VAL A 47 -7.19 8.28 7.97
N ALA A 48 -7.70 8.37 9.16
CA ALA A 48 -8.53 9.48 9.63
C ALA A 48 -7.99 10.05 10.96
N PRO A 49 -8.21 11.34 11.25
CA PRO A 49 -7.98 11.86 12.58
C PRO A 49 -8.85 11.11 13.61
N ILE A 50 -8.28 10.72 14.75
CA ILE A 50 -8.99 9.91 15.75
C ILE A 50 -10.24 10.61 16.33
N GLU A 51 -10.26 11.94 16.27
CA GLU A 51 -11.40 12.76 16.74
C GLU A 51 -12.47 12.99 15.64
N SER A 52 -12.24 12.52 14.42
CA SER A 52 -13.16 12.72 13.31
C SER A 52 -14.39 11.80 13.40
N PRO A 53 -15.53 12.19 12.80
CA PRO A 53 -16.70 11.31 12.71
C PRO A 53 -16.40 9.98 11.98
N ILE A 54 -15.44 9.97 11.04
CA ILE A 54 -15.00 8.78 10.32
C ILE A 54 -14.40 7.75 11.29
N ALA A 55 -13.64 8.19 12.29
CA ALA A 55 -13.01 7.32 13.28
C ALA A 55 -14.00 6.50 14.13
N GLN A 56 -15.27 6.93 14.19
CA GLN A 56 -16.32 6.24 14.95
C GLN A 56 -17.03 5.15 14.13
N LYS A 57 -16.70 5.01 12.85
CA LYS A 57 -17.31 4.04 11.95
C LYS A 57 -16.54 2.71 11.98
N GLU A 58 -17.28 1.62 11.88
CA GLU A 58 -16.71 0.28 11.69
C GLU A 58 -16.10 0.11 10.29
N TYR A 59 -16.68 0.76 9.29
CA TYR A 59 -16.23 0.83 7.91
C TYR A 59 -16.72 2.13 7.25
N VAL A 60 -16.15 2.47 6.11
CA VAL A 60 -16.56 3.63 5.29
C VAL A 60 -16.99 3.20 3.90
N THR A 61 -18.01 3.86 3.37
CA THR A 61 -18.55 3.66 2.02
C THR A 61 -18.13 4.80 1.10
N VAL A 62 -18.49 4.71 -0.18
CA VAL A 62 -18.27 5.78 -1.16
C VAL A 62 -18.94 7.08 -0.71
N GLU A 63 -20.18 7.00 -0.23
CA GLU A 63 -20.97 8.12 0.23
C GLU A 63 -20.35 8.86 1.42
N ASP A 64 -19.61 8.13 2.26
CA ASP A 64 -18.89 8.72 3.39
C ASP A 64 -17.67 9.52 2.97
N LEU A 65 -17.12 9.24 1.78
CA LEU A 65 -15.81 9.74 1.34
C LEU A 65 -15.90 10.80 0.25
N ILE A 66 -17.00 10.87 -0.49
CA ILE A 66 -17.11 11.68 -1.71
C ILE A 66 -16.87 13.19 -1.47
N ASP A 67 -17.28 13.70 -0.33
CA ASP A 67 -17.15 15.12 0.04
C ASP A 67 -15.89 15.42 0.89
N LEU A 68 -15.13 14.39 1.25
CA LEU A 68 -13.97 14.57 2.11
C LEU A 68 -12.71 15.00 1.32
N PRO A 69 -11.85 15.84 1.92
CA PRO A 69 -10.55 16.15 1.34
C PRO A 69 -9.64 14.92 1.40
N LEU A 70 -9.42 14.27 0.25
CA LEU A 70 -8.70 13.00 0.16
C LEU A 70 -7.25 13.18 -0.28
N LEU A 71 -6.36 12.42 0.35
CA LEU A 71 -5.00 12.19 -0.08
C LEU A 71 -4.89 10.77 -0.64
N ILE A 72 -4.36 10.62 -1.86
CA ILE A 72 -4.22 9.33 -2.53
C ILE A 72 -2.77 9.06 -2.94
N THR A 73 -2.46 7.81 -3.24
CA THR A 73 -1.14 7.46 -3.78
C THR A 73 -0.89 8.12 -5.13
N SER A 74 0.36 8.48 -5.43
CA SER A 74 0.78 9.00 -6.73
C SER A 74 0.94 7.91 -7.80
N ARG A 75 0.88 6.61 -7.45
CA ARG A 75 1.03 5.50 -8.38
C ARG A 75 -0.23 5.29 -9.20
N SER A 76 -0.15 5.55 -10.52
CA SER A 76 -1.31 5.47 -11.45
C SER A 76 -1.98 4.10 -11.46
N ILE A 77 -1.21 3.00 -11.42
CA ILE A 77 -1.76 1.64 -11.40
C ILE A 77 -2.62 1.39 -10.14
N VAL A 78 -2.25 1.97 -9.00
CA VAL A 78 -3.03 1.88 -7.76
C VAL A 78 -4.21 2.84 -7.79
N GLN A 79 -4.06 4.03 -8.38
CA GLN A 79 -5.18 4.96 -8.61
C GLN A 79 -6.27 4.32 -9.44
N ASN A 80 -5.94 3.51 -10.45
CA ASN A 80 -6.91 2.78 -11.25
C ASN A 80 -7.69 1.74 -10.42
N GLU A 81 -7.06 1.06 -9.47
CA GLU A 81 -7.74 0.15 -8.56
C GLU A 81 -8.71 0.89 -7.64
N ILE A 82 -8.26 2.02 -7.09
CA ILE A 82 -9.10 2.91 -6.27
C ILE A 82 -10.26 3.46 -7.10
N ALA A 83 -10.01 3.92 -8.34
CA ALA A 83 -11.05 4.41 -9.25
C ALA A 83 -12.11 3.34 -9.54
N ASN A 84 -11.69 2.08 -9.75
CA ASN A 84 -12.61 0.97 -9.94
C ASN A 84 -13.50 0.72 -8.71
N TRP A 85 -13.00 0.97 -7.50
CA TRP A 85 -13.78 0.83 -6.28
C TRP A 85 -14.82 1.95 -6.14
N PHE A 86 -14.44 3.21 -6.44
CA PHE A 86 -15.34 4.37 -6.42
C PHE A 86 -16.30 4.42 -7.60
N LYS A 87 -15.98 3.73 -8.71
CA LYS A 87 -16.76 3.72 -9.96
C LYS A 87 -16.99 5.15 -10.50
N GLU A 88 -18.23 5.47 -10.86
CA GLU A 88 -18.62 6.78 -11.39
C GLU A 88 -18.38 7.95 -10.44
N SER A 89 -18.27 7.67 -9.14
CA SER A 89 -18.01 8.70 -8.13
C SER A 89 -16.56 9.19 -8.11
N TYR A 90 -15.63 8.46 -8.75
CA TYR A 90 -14.20 8.80 -8.71
C TYR A 90 -13.87 10.19 -9.23
N ASP A 91 -14.51 10.60 -10.33
CA ASP A 91 -14.29 11.90 -10.97
C ASP A 91 -14.84 13.08 -10.13
N HIS A 92 -15.65 12.80 -9.13
CA HIS A 92 -16.24 13.79 -8.22
C HIS A 92 -15.52 13.89 -6.87
N LEU A 93 -14.48 13.07 -6.65
CA LEU A 93 -13.73 13.09 -5.40
C LEU A 93 -12.95 14.40 -5.23
N ASN A 94 -12.94 14.90 -4.02
CA ASN A 94 -12.12 16.04 -3.64
C ASN A 94 -10.69 15.60 -3.31
N ILE A 95 -9.90 15.26 -4.33
CA ILE A 95 -8.48 14.86 -4.16
C ILE A 95 -7.63 16.12 -4.01
N ILE A 96 -7.14 16.36 -2.80
CA ILE A 96 -6.38 17.58 -2.47
C ILE A 96 -4.86 17.40 -2.59
N ALA A 97 -4.36 16.17 -2.51
CA ALA A 97 -2.94 15.88 -2.65
C ALA A 97 -2.67 14.42 -3.04
N THR A 98 -1.47 14.17 -3.60
CA THR A 98 -0.96 12.82 -3.81
C THR A 98 0.31 12.60 -2.99
N TYR A 99 0.55 11.34 -2.59
CA TYR A 99 1.73 10.96 -1.83
C TYR A 99 2.43 9.74 -2.46
N ASN A 100 3.73 9.62 -2.27
CA ASN A 100 4.51 8.43 -2.64
C ASN A 100 4.62 7.42 -1.49
N LEU A 101 4.77 7.89 -0.26
CA LEU A 101 4.82 7.08 0.95
C LEU A 101 3.82 7.60 1.98
N ILE A 102 3.03 6.70 2.56
CA ILE A 102 1.92 7.03 3.46
C ILE A 102 2.36 7.78 4.72
N TYR A 103 3.61 7.64 5.17
CA TYR A 103 4.11 8.31 6.36
C TYR A 103 3.88 9.84 6.32
N ASN A 104 4.19 10.49 5.20
CA ASN A 104 3.98 11.92 5.04
C ASN A 104 2.49 12.29 5.01
N ALA A 105 1.67 11.50 4.34
CA ALA A 105 0.22 11.70 4.32
C ALA A 105 -0.39 11.51 5.72
N ALA A 106 0.08 10.55 6.51
CA ALA A 106 -0.39 10.34 7.87
C ALA A 106 -0.11 11.56 8.78
N ILE A 107 1.03 12.22 8.62
CA ILE A 107 1.33 13.49 9.31
C ILE A 107 0.34 14.58 8.89
N MET A 108 0.01 14.69 7.61
CA MET A 108 -0.99 15.66 7.13
C MET A 108 -2.37 15.36 7.73
N VAL A 109 -2.77 14.08 7.80
CA VAL A 109 -4.01 13.65 8.44
C VAL A 109 -4.02 13.99 9.93
N GLU A 110 -2.92 13.75 10.65
CA GLU A 110 -2.77 14.09 12.07
C GLU A 110 -3.01 15.58 12.33
N HIS A 111 -2.68 16.44 11.38
CA HIS A 111 -2.88 17.89 11.45
C HIS A 111 -4.21 18.36 10.83
N GLY A 112 -5.12 17.45 10.52
CA GLY A 112 -6.47 17.77 10.04
C GLY A 112 -6.53 18.29 8.60
N ILE A 113 -5.49 18.07 7.78
CA ILE A 113 -5.45 18.55 6.39
C ILE A 113 -6.37 17.71 5.48
N GLY A 114 -6.62 16.45 5.83
CA GLY A 114 -7.49 15.58 5.04
C GLY A 114 -7.51 14.14 5.55
N TYR A 115 -7.91 13.23 4.67
CA TYR A 115 -8.05 11.80 4.93
C TYR A 115 -7.24 11.02 3.88
N ALA A 116 -6.45 10.05 4.28
CA ALA A 116 -5.60 9.33 3.32
C ALA A 116 -6.15 7.93 3.02
N ILE A 117 -6.33 7.61 1.74
CA ILE A 117 -6.66 6.25 1.29
C ILE A 117 -5.37 5.42 1.34
N SER A 118 -5.32 4.38 2.16
CA SER A 118 -4.11 3.59 2.40
C SER A 118 -4.42 2.15 2.77
N LEU A 119 -3.36 1.36 2.91
CA LEU A 119 -3.42 0.00 3.45
C LEU A 119 -3.26 0.02 4.97
N GLU A 120 -3.98 -0.89 5.65
CA GLU A 120 -4.04 -0.99 7.11
C GLU A 120 -2.66 -1.04 7.77
N LYS A 121 -1.79 -1.95 7.30
CA LYS A 121 -0.51 -2.23 7.97
C LYS A 121 0.64 -1.29 7.62
N LEU A 122 0.41 -0.35 6.72
CA LEU A 122 1.41 0.69 6.42
C LEU A 122 1.47 1.78 7.49
N ILE A 123 0.46 1.83 8.37
CA ILE A 123 0.42 2.72 9.52
C ILE A 123 0.38 1.85 10.76
N ASN A 124 1.25 2.15 11.70
CA ASN A 124 1.25 1.48 13.00
C ASN A 124 0.83 2.50 14.08
N PRO A 125 -0.49 2.65 14.33
CA PRO A 125 -0.97 3.58 15.35
C PRO A 125 -0.46 3.13 16.72
N SER A 126 0.35 3.94 17.36
CA SER A 126 0.70 3.76 18.77
C SER A 126 -0.46 4.25 19.65
N SER A 127 -0.43 3.95 20.94
CA SER A 127 -1.42 4.46 21.90
C SER A 127 -1.45 6.00 21.99
N SER A 128 -0.43 6.69 21.48
CA SER A 128 -0.35 8.15 21.36
C SER A 128 -0.66 8.66 19.95
N SER A 129 -1.06 7.79 19.03
CA SER A 129 -1.38 8.19 17.66
C SER A 129 -2.63 9.06 17.63
N LYS A 130 -2.59 10.13 16.86
CA LYS A 130 -3.75 10.98 16.58
C LYS A 130 -4.53 10.56 15.33
N VAL A 131 -4.13 9.46 14.71
CA VAL A 131 -4.79 8.89 13.55
C VAL A 131 -5.23 7.45 13.82
N CYS A 132 -6.31 7.03 13.16
CA CYS A 132 -6.82 5.67 13.15
C CYS A 132 -6.99 5.19 11.71
N PHE A 133 -7.25 3.89 11.56
CA PHE A 133 -7.57 3.28 10.29
C PHE A 133 -9.00 2.75 10.32
N VAL A 134 -9.77 3.03 9.25
CA VAL A 134 -11.13 2.54 9.06
C VAL A 134 -11.23 1.85 7.70
N PRO A 135 -11.61 0.57 7.62
CA PRO A 135 -11.63 -0.18 6.36
C PRO A 135 -12.71 0.30 5.40
N LEU A 136 -12.49 0.08 4.09
CA LEU A 136 -13.49 0.34 3.05
C LEU A 136 -14.59 -0.72 3.06
N SER A 137 -15.82 -0.32 2.71
CA SER A 137 -16.95 -1.20 2.40
C SER A 137 -17.63 -0.76 1.08
N PRO A 138 -17.74 -1.62 0.05
CA PRO A 138 -17.30 -3.03 0.01
C PRO A 138 -15.80 -3.18 0.26
N ARG A 139 -15.42 -4.27 0.93
CA ARG A 139 -14.04 -4.54 1.29
C ARG A 139 -13.16 -4.62 0.04
N LEU A 140 -12.08 -3.85 0.02
CA LEU A 140 -11.05 -3.88 -1.01
C LEU A 140 -9.77 -4.47 -0.41
N GLU A 141 -9.22 -5.48 -1.06
CA GLU A 141 -8.00 -6.17 -0.61
C GLU A 141 -6.98 -6.24 -1.72
N THR A 142 -5.72 -6.23 -1.35
CA THR A 142 -4.62 -6.40 -2.29
C THR A 142 -3.60 -7.43 -1.78
N GLY A 143 -2.84 -8.00 -2.71
CA GLY A 143 -1.79 -8.97 -2.41
C GLY A 143 -0.44 -8.33 -2.18
N THR A 144 0.50 -9.17 -1.76
CA THR A 144 1.92 -8.80 -1.64
C THR A 144 2.75 -9.85 -2.35
N VAL A 145 3.74 -9.40 -3.11
CA VAL A 145 4.66 -10.26 -3.87
C VAL A 145 6.11 -9.98 -3.49
N VAL A 146 6.88 -11.04 -3.40
CA VAL A 146 8.35 -10.96 -3.33
C VAL A 146 8.87 -11.15 -4.74
N VAL A 147 9.68 -10.21 -5.24
CA VAL A 147 10.19 -10.20 -6.62
C VAL A 147 11.70 -10.11 -6.67
N TRP A 148 12.29 -10.64 -7.74
CA TRP A 148 13.69 -10.49 -8.06
C TRP A 148 13.90 -10.59 -9.58
N LYS A 149 15.04 -10.13 -10.06
CA LYS A 149 15.35 -10.14 -11.51
C LYS A 149 15.47 -11.57 -12.02
N LYS A 150 14.87 -11.86 -13.19
CA LYS A 150 15.03 -13.13 -13.89
C LYS A 150 16.50 -13.43 -14.15
N HIS A 151 16.89 -14.71 -13.99
CA HIS A 151 18.25 -15.20 -14.22
C HIS A 151 19.34 -14.52 -13.37
N GLN A 152 18.98 -13.93 -12.24
CA GLN A 152 19.96 -13.33 -11.34
C GLN A 152 20.76 -14.43 -10.60
N ILE A 153 22.06 -14.25 -10.53
CA ILE A 153 22.94 -15.06 -9.70
C ILE A 153 22.94 -14.45 -8.31
N PHE A 154 22.46 -15.21 -7.34
CA PHE A 154 22.37 -14.77 -5.95
C PHE A 154 23.60 -15.13 -5.13
N SER A 155 23.84 -14.36 -4.08
CA SER A 155 24.71 -14.79 -2.99
C SER A 155 24.13 -16.05 -2.30
N PRO A 156 24.96 -16.86 -1.62
CA PRO A 156 24.46 -18.00 -0.83
C PRO A 156 23.42 -17.60 0.21
N ALA A 157 23.56 -16.41 0.81
CA ALA A 157 22.60 -15.88 1.79
C ALA A 157 21.23 -15.57 1.16
N THR A 158 21.22 -14.90 0.00
CA THR A 158 20.00 -14.58 -0.74
C THR A 158 19.29 -15.84 -1.23
N SER A 159 20.04 -16.82 -1.78
CA SER A 159 19.49 -18.11 -2.19
C SER A 159 18.80 -18.82 -1.03
N ARG A 160 19.48 -18.88 0.12
CA ARG A 160 18.94 -19.52 1.33
C ARG A 160 17.69 -18.83 1.88
N PHE A 161 17.66 -17.50 1.78
CA PHE A 161 16.46 -16.73 2.17
C PHE A 161 15.26 -17.10 1.28
N ILE A 162 15.43 -17.15 -0.04
CA ILE A 162 14.35 -17.50 -0.98
C ILE A 162 13.87 -18.93 -0.76
N GLU A 163 14.77 -19.90 -0.54
CA GLU A 163 14.41 -21.29 -0.20
C GLU A 163 13.53 -21.35 1.06
N LYS A 164 13.99 -20.71 2.14
CA LYS A 164 13.23 -20.67 3.39
C LYS A 164 11.88 -20.01 3.26
N LEU A 165 11.81 -18.92 2.48
CA LEU A 165 10.54 -18.25 2.18
C LEU A 165 9.58 -19.19 1.44
N LYS A 166 10.07 -19.89 0.40
CA LYS A 166 9.26 -20.89 -0.34
C LYS A 166 8.75 -22.00 0.58
N ASP A 167 9.58 -22.47 1.47
CA ASP A 167 9.21 -23.56 2.40
C ASP A 167 8.15 -23.08 3.42
N SER A 168 8.27 -21.86 3.93
CA SER A 168 7.30 -21.29 4.87
C SER A 168 5.91 -21.06 4.27
N LEU A 169 5.80 -20.96 2.94
CA LEU A 169 4.52 -20.76 2.24
C LEU A 169 3.83 -22.09 1.86
N LYS A 170 4.52 -23.22 2.02
CA LYS A 170 3.96 -24.55 1.77
C LYS A 170 3.35 -25.18 3.04
N ALA A 171 3.69 -24.65 4.21
CA ALA A 171 3.21 -25.08 5.51
C ALA A 171 1.88 -24.39 5.85
#